data_c3f44952ba60d5149325c67568bac3aa
#
_entry.id   c3f44952ba60d5149325c67568bac3aa
#
_cell.length_a   1.000
_cell.length_b   1.000
_cell.length_c   1.000
_cell.angle_alpha   90.00
_cell.angle_beta   90.00
_cell.angle_gamma   90.00
#
_symmetry.space_group_name_H-M   'P 1'
#
loop_
_entity.id
_entity.type
_entity.pdbx_description
1 polymer ?
#
loop_
_entity_poly.entity_id
_entity_poly.type
_entity_poly.pdbx_seq_one_letter_code
_entity_poly.pdbx_strand_id
1 'polypeptide(L)'
;DLLDFPGYRSRLKILDLDKELEREGALQNLFLRGKVAYLFERYCEEHELTSMLLCIGPGNQEVQDLPRAVYDWICSTHGENPAHRAGKAPSLFFVLTKMDMEFEKKAGSPSVEQRWNTRLQSSLLDFFGKQHDWPTNWDGAHPFRNIFLLRNPNFRCEAIFTFDAQGNESGVRPDQIAYVEEVRRAFVDSPLVRRHVDDPEAVWQAAMTLNDGGISLLRQRLRPLCNPELKRHQIGVGLDEQAERVLTALGVYYQSDDREEL
;
A
#
# COMPACT_ATOMS: atom_id res chain seq x y z
N ASP A 1 6.96 -4.29 16.54
CA ASP A 1 6.47 -2.93 16.84
C ASP A 1 5.70 -2.40 15.64
N LEU A 2 4.70 -1.56 15.88
CA LEU A 2 3.96 -0.83 14.84
C LEU A 2 4.39 0.64 14.91
N LEU A 3 4.87 1.16 13.78
CA LEU A 3 5.27 2.56 13.65
C LEU A 3 4.24 3.28 12.78
N ASP A 4 3.80 4.44 13.23
CA ASP A 4 2.98 5.36 12.44
C ASP A 4 3.82 6.59 12.07
N PHE A 5 3.75 7.00 10.81
CA PHE A 5 4.42 8.19 10.29
C PHE A 5 3.39 9.28 9.98
N PRO A 6 2.82 9.94 11.01
CA PRO A 6 1.82 10.97 10.83
C PRO A 6 2.40 12.17 10.10
N GLY A 7 1.67 12.68 9.13
CA GLY A 7 2.08 13.87 8.39
C GLY A 7 3.05 13.62 7.22
N TYR A 8 3.50 12.39 6.95
CA TYR A 8 4.20 12.06 5.71
C TYR A 8 3.36 12.45 4.47
N ARG A 9 2.05 12.52 4.63
CA ARG A 9 1.08 13.00 3.63
C ARG A 9 0.82 14.51 3.67
N SER A 10 1.79 15.34 4.01
CA SER A 10 1.55 16.77 4.10
C SER A 10 1.23 17.39 2.72
N ARG A 11 0.04 18.00 2.63
CA ARG A 11 -0.48 18.67 1.43
C ARG A 11 0.08 20.07 1.20
N LEU A 12 0.86 20.62 2.12
CA LEU A 12 1.38 21.97 1.98
C LEU A 12 2.60 21.97 1.06
N LYS A 13 2.44 22.47 -0.16
CA LYS A 13 3.56 22.85 -1.00
C LYS A 13 4.14 24.16 -0.47
N ILE A 14 5.40 24.15 -0.10
CA ILE A 14 6.14 25.35 0.21
C ILE A 14 6.77 25.79 -1.10
N LEU A 15 6.16 26.82 -1.72
CA LEU A 15 6.65 27.39 -2.98
C LEU A 15 7.77 28.40 -2.75
N ASP A 16 7.79 29.03 -1.59
CA ASP A 16 8.74 30.06 -1.18
C ASP A 16 9.03 29.87 0.31
N LEU A 17 10.25 29.40 0.61
CA LEU A 17 10.64 29.07 1.98
C LEU A 17 10.72 30.32 2.85
N ASP A 18 11.20 31.44 2.33
CA ASP A 18 11.38 32.66 3.10
C ASP A 18 10.03 33.22 3.55
N LYS A 19 9.04 33.25 2.64
CA LYS A 19 7.67 33.65 2.98
C LYS A 19 6.98 32.69 3.93
N GLU A 20 7.26 31.39 3.82
CA GLU A 20 6.68 30.41 4.75
C GLU A 20 7.26 30.58 6.15
N LEU A 21 8.56 30.89 6.29
CA LEU A 21 9.22 31.09 7.58
C LEU A 21 8.72 32.34 8.33
N GLU A 22 8.13 33.30 7.63
CA GLU A 22 7.51 34.49 8.25
C GLU A 22 6.19 34.16 8.97
N ARG A 23 5.59 33.00 8.71
CA ARG A 23 4.33 32.60 9.34
C ARG A 23 4.54 32.11 10.76
N GLU A 24 3.64 32.46 11.67
CA GLU A 24 3.64 31.96 13.03
C GLU A 24 3.57 30.41 13.05
N GLY A 25 4.48 29.78 13.78
CA GLY A 25 4.57 28.32 13.88
C GLY A 25 5.19 27.61 12.67
N ALA A 26 5.61 28.33 11.62
CA ALA A 26 6.14 27.74 10.39
C ALA A 26 7.40 26.89 10.67
N LEU A 27 8.32 27.40 11.47
CA LEU A 27 9.55 26.67 11.84
C LEU A 27 9.24 25.35 12.54
N GLN A 28 8.28 25.34 13.48
CA GLN A 28 7.85 24.13 14.17
C GLN A 28 7.23 23.13 13.21
N ASN A 29 6.38 23.58 12.30
CA ASN A 29 5.76 22.74 11.30
C ASN A 29 6.79 22.13 10.34
N LEU A 30 7.74 22.92 9.86
CA LEU A 30 8.85 22.47 9.01
C LEU A 30 9.71 21.43 9.73
N PHE A 31 10.07 21.70 10.99
CA PHE A 31 10.86 20.78 11.81
C PHE A 31 10.15 19.43 12.00
N LEU A 32 8.86 19.45 12.37
CA LEU A 32 8.09 18.22 12.56
C LEU A 32 7.99 17.39 11.28
N ARG A 33 7.81 18.05 10.12
CA ARG A 33 7.78 17.38 8.83
C ARG A 33 9.11 16.79 8.42
N GLY A 34 10.17 17.59 8.53
CA GLY A 34 11.52 17.12 8.28
C GLY A 34 11.90 15.94 9.18
N LYS A 35 11.49 15.99 10.44
CA LYS A 35 11.71 14.88 11.39
C LYS A 35 10.99 13.60 10.96
N VAL A 36 9.73 13.68 10.50
CA VAL A 36 8.97 12.50 10.04
C VAL A 36 9.62 11.91 8.79
N ALA A 37 9.96 12.73 7.79
CA ALA A 37 10.64 12.28 6.59
C ALA A 37 11.99 11.64 6.91
N TYR A 38 12.81 12.32 7.71
CA TYR A 38 14.11 11.80 8.14
C TYR A 38 14.00 10.47 8.89
N LEU A 39 13.04 10.35 9.82
CA LEU A 39 12.83 9.09 10.54
C LEU A 39 12.40 7.97 9.62
N PHE A 40 11.50 8.24 8.67
CA PHE A 40 11.08 7.25 7.70
C PHE A 40 12.26 6.75 6.85
N GLU A 41 13.05 7.66 6.27
CA GLU A 41 14.25 7.33 5.49
C GLU A 41 15.24 6.52 6.32
N ARG A 42 15.54 6.97 7.54
CA ARG A 42 16.44 6.26 8.44
C ARG A 42 15.99 4.86 8.78
N TYR A 43 14.69 4.67 9.10
CA TYR A 43 14.15 3.34 9.38
C TYR A 43 14.17 2.43 8.13
N CYS A 44 14.04 3.00 6.93
CA CYS A 44 14.22 2.26 5.68
C CYS A 44 15.67 1.83 5.50
N GLU A 45 16.64 2.76 5.64
CA GLU A 45 18.08 2.51 5.50
C GLU A 45 18.60 1.47 6.51
N GLU A 46 18.12 1.53 7.76
CA GLU A 46 18.49 0.60 8.84
C GLU A 46 17.73 -0.75 8.73
N HIS A 47 16.90 -0.97 7.69
CA HIS A 47 16.02 -2.14 7.52
C HIS A 47 15.14 -2.43 8.75
N GLU A 48 14.70 -1.37 9.44
CA GLU A 48 13.77 -1.49 10.58
C GLU A 48 12.31 -1.60 10.13
N LEU A 49 11.98 -1.10 8.93
CA LEU A 49 10.67 -1.24 8.30
C LEU A 49 10.62 -2.49 7.43
N THR A 50 10.41 -3.64 8.04
CA THR A 50 10.34 -4.94 7.35
C THR A 50 9.03 -5.18 6.62
N SER A 51 7.96 -4.48 7.00
CA SER A 51 6.64 -4.55 6.36
C SER A 51 5.99 -3.17 6.34
N MET A 52 5.24 -2.88 5.29
CA MET A 52 4.55 -1.60 5.12
C MET A 52 3.06 -1.80 4.91
N LEU A 53 2.23 -1.11 5.71
CA LEU A 53 0.81 -0.95 5.47
C LEU A 53 0.57 0.41 4.81
N LEU A 54 0.31 0.39 3.52
CA LEU A 54 0.02 1.58 2.73
C LEU A 54 -1.49 1.84 2.74
N CYS A 55 -1.93 2.66 3.70
CA CYS A 55 -3.34 2.97 3.91
C CYS A 55 -3.83 4.08 2.99
N ILE A 56 -4.71 3.75 2.06
CA ILE A 56 -5.22 4.65 1.02
C ILE A 56 -6.73 4.88 1.21
N GLY A 57 -7.10 6.12 1.49
CA GLY A 57 -8.50 6.55 1.54
C GLY A 57 -9.09 6.85 0.16
N PRO A 58 -10.42 7.09 0.07
CA PRO A 58 -11.10 7.38 -1.20
C PRO A 58 -10.87 8.80 -1.74
N GLY A 59 -10.15 9.66 -1.03
CA GLY A 59 -9.85 11.02 -1.48
C GLY A 59 -8.67 11.08 -2.46
N ASN A 60 -8.54 12.24 -3.12
CA ASN A 60 -7.42 12.49 -4.03
C ASN A 60 -6.07 12.35 -3.31
N GLN A 61 -5.14 11.69 -3.97
CA GLN A 61 -3.78 11.52 -3.50
C GLN A 61 -2.93 12.65 -4.10
N GLU A 62 -2.50 13.60 -3.27
CA GLU A 62 -1.72 14.76 -3.74
C GLU A 62 -0.28 14.78 -3.21
N VAL A 63 0.17 13.69 -2.60
CA VAL A 63 1.53 13.61 -2.04
C VAL A 63 2.49 13.17 -3.13
N GLN A 64 3.16 14.12 -3.74
CA GLN A 64 4.04 13.88 -4.89
C GLN A 64 5.19 12.92 -4.61
N ASP A 65 5.73 12.91 -3.39
CA ASP A 65 6.92 12.13 -3.04
C ASP A 65 6.62 10.72 -2.53
N LEU A 66 5.35 10.41 -2.22
CA LEU A 66 4.98 9.08 -1.71
C LEU A 66 5.25 7.94 -2.70
N PRO A 67 4.98 8.06 -4.01
CA PRO A 67 5.29 6.99 -4.95
C PRO A 67 6.77 6.62 -4.97
N ARG A 68 7.66 7.63 -4.93
CA ARG A 68 9.11 7.42 -4.87
C ARG A 68 9.51 6.75 -3.56
N ALA A 69 9.06 7.24 -2.42
CA ALA A 69 9.41 6.68 -1.12
C ALA A 69 8.97 5.21 -0.97
N VAL A 70 7.78 4.86 -1.47
CA VAL A 70 7.29 3.48 -1.51
C VAL A 70 8.16 2.63 -2.43
N TYR A 71 8.53 3.15 -3.59
CA TYR A 71 9.40 2.44 -4.53
C TYR A 71 10.80 2.20 -3.95
N ASP A 72 11.42 3.22 -3.37
CA ASP A 72 12.74 3.11 -2.72
C ASP A 72 12.70 2.07 -1.59
N TRP A 73 11.61 2.03 -0.80
CA TRP A 73 11.41 0.98 0.19
C TRP A 73 11.22 -0.42 -0.43
N ILE A 74 10.48 -0.55 -1.54
CA ILE A 74 10.33 -1.82 -2.26
C ILE A 74 11.72 -2.30 -2.73
N CYS A 75 12.51 -1.43 -3.32
CA CYS A 75 13.85 -1.77 -3.77
C CYS A 75 14.74 -2.25 -2.62
N SER A 76 14.72 -1.56 -1.47
CA SER A 76 15.56 -1.92 -0.32
C SER A 76 15.14 -3.22 0.37
N THR A 77 13.86 -3.62 0.28
CA THR A 77 13.32 -4.78 1.02
C THR A 77 13.05 -6.00 0.15
N HIS A 78 12.70 -5.79 -1.12
CA HIS A 78 12.30 -6.85 -2.05
C HIS A 78 13.20 -6.96 -3.27
N GLY A 79 14.07 -5.96 -3.48
CA GLY A 79 14.93 -5.85 -4.64
C GLY A 79 14.36 -4.98 -5.77
N GLU A 80 15.25 -4.33 -6.50
CA GLU A 80 14.91 -3.50 -7.66
C GLU A 80 14.41 -4.36 -8.83
N ASN A 81 15.08 -5.49 -9.08
CA ASN A 81 14.71 -6.41 -10.14
C ASN A 81 13.44 -7.20 -9.76
N PRO A 82 12.36 -7.13 -10.58
CA PRO A 82 11.15 -7.91 -10.35
C PRO A 82 11.39 -9.42 -10.17
N ALA A 83 12.36 -9.99 -10.85
CA ALA A 83 12.67 -11.41 -10.72
C ALA A 83 13.12 -11.81 -9.30
N HIS A 84 13.73 -10.91 -8.54
CA HIS A 84 14.12 -11.15 -7.14
C HIS A 84 12.92 -11.26 -6.19
N ARG A 85 11.75 -10.80 -6.63
CA ARG A 85 10.48 -10.85 -5.88
C ARG A 85 9.68 -12.13 -6.15
N ALA A 86 10.05 -12.87 -7.21
CA ALA A 86 9.33 -14.08 -7.61
C ALA A 86 9.34 -15.14 -6.50
N GLY A 87 8.16 -15.74 -6.25
CA GLY A 87 7.99 -16.77 -5.24
C GLY A 87 8.04 -16.29 -3.78
N LYS A 88 8.18 -14.98 -3.54
CA LYS A 88 8.21 -14.39 -2.20
C LYS A 88 6.89 -13.70 -1.87
N ALA A 89 6.41 -13.88 -0.62
CA ALA A 89 5.25 -13.14 -0.15
C ALA A 89 5.59 -11.65 -0.04
N PRO A 90 4.78 -10.74 -0.61
CA PRO A 90 5.00 -9.31 -0.48
C PRO A 90 4.80 -8.87 0.96
N SER A 91 5.73 -8.06 1.48
CA SER A 91 5.58 -7.40 2.79
C SER A 91 4.99 -5.98 2.67
N LEU A 92 4.64 -5.54 1.46
CA LEU A 92 3.79 -4.38 1.19
C LEU A 92 2.32 -4.80 1.22
N PHE A 93 1.52 -4.12 2.02
CA PHE A 93 0.07 -4.28 2.11
C PHE A 93 -0.59 -3.00 1.62
N PHE A 94 -1.31 -3.07 0.52
CA PHE A 94 -2.08 -1.96 0.00
C PHE A 94 -3.50 -2.02 0.57
N VAL A 95 -3.81 -1.12 1.50
CA VAL A 95 -5.05 -1.17 2.27
C VAL A 95 -5.97 -0.03 1.84
N LEU A 96 -7.05 -0.37 1.16
CA LEU A 96 -8.12 0.57 0.82
C LEU A 96 -8.98 0.81 2.06
N THR A 97 -8.70 1.92 2.75
CA THR A 97 -9.39 2.29 3.99
C THR A 97 -10.70 3.04 3.71
N LYS A 98 -11.52 3.20 4.76
CA LYS A 98 -12.82 3.92 4.68
C LYS A 98 -13.75 3.31 3.62
N MET A 99 -13.80 1.98 3.56
CA MET A 99 -14.71 1.27 2.67
C MET A 99 -16.18 1.65 2.91
N ASP A 100 -16.52 2.06 4.14
CA ASP A 100 -17.86 2.55 4.51
C ASP A 100 -18.35 3.65 3.57
N MET A 101 -17.45 4.50 3.08
CA MET A 101 -17.79 5.58 2.15
C MET A 101 -18.17 5.09 0.75
N GLU A 102 -17.86 3.85 0.41
CA GLU A 102 -18.24 3.25 -0.88
C GLU A 102 -19.75 2.90 -0.93
N PHE A 103 -20.41 2.83 0.20
CA PHE A 103 -21.85 2.66 0.26
C PHE A 103 -22.63 3.96 0.07
N GLU A 104 -21.97 5.10 0.12
CA GLU A 104 -22.62 6.40 -0.07
C GLU A 104 -22.98 6.61 -1.55
N LYS A 105 -24.24 7.03 -1.78
CA LYS A 105 -24.73 7.43 -3.10
C LYS A 105 -24.57 8.95 -3.23
N LYS A 106 -23.48 9.41 -3.84
CA LYS A 106 -23.24 10.83 -4.10
C LYS A 106 -23.58 11.17 -5.53
N ALA A 107 -24.19 12.35 -5.75
CA ALA A 107 -24.39 12.88 -7.09
C ALA A 107 -23.02 13.06 -7.78
N GLY A 108 -22.89 12.58 -9.03
CA GLY A 108 -21.64 12.63 -9.78
C GLY A 108 -20.63 11.52 -9.46
N SER A 109 -20.94 10.59 -8.53
CA SER A 109 -20.12 9.39 -8.33
C SER A 109 -20.23 8.44 -9.53
N PRO A 110 -19.16 7.66 -9.82
CA PRO A 110 -19.24 6.57 -10.79
C PRO A 110 -20.39 5.60 -10.48
N SER A 111 -20.90 4.93 -11.50
CA SER A 111 -21.88 3.85 -11.27
C SER A 111 -21.28 2.80 -10.34
N VAL A 112 -22.13 2.00 -9.68
CA VAL A 112 -21.68 0.96 -8.76
C VAL A 112 -20.68 0.04 -9.44
N GLU A 113 -20.94 -0.34 -10.70
CA GLU A 113 -20.10 -1.25 -11.49
C GLU A 113 -18.71 -0.66 -11.80
N GLN A 114 -18.61 0.66 -11.98
CA GLN A 114 -17.35 1.32 -12.34
C GLN A 114 -16.53 1.78 -11.13
N ARG A 115 -17.15 1.85 -9.97
CA ARG A 115 -16.59 2.45 -8.75
C ARG A 115 -15.24 1.85 -8.37
N TRP A 116 -15.13 0.54 -8.33
CA TRP A 116 -13.92 -0.16 -7.93
C TRP A 116 -12.80 -0.07 -8.97
N ASN A 117 -13.16 -0.12 -10.26
CA ASN A 117 -12.19 0.15 -11.31
C ASN A 117 -11.64 1.58 -11.20
N THR A 118 -12.52 2.58 -11.04
CA THR A 118 -12.11 3.98 -10.87
C THR A 118 -11.23 4.15 -9.64
N ARG A 119 -11.59 3.52 -8.51
CA ARG A 119 -10.81 3.61 -7.28
C ARG A 119 -9.42 3.01 -7.41
N LEU A 120 -9.29 1.79 -7.96
CA LEU A 120 -7.99 1.16 -8.17
C LEU A 120 -7.19 1.86 -9.25
N GLN A 121 -7.84 2.30 -10.34
CA GLN A 121 -7.18 3.08 -11.37
C GLN A 121 -6.53 4.34 -10.78
N SER A 122 -7.28 5.13 -10.01
CA SER A 122 -6.77 6.40 -9.46
C SER A 122 -5.76 6.20 -8.33
N SER A 123 -6.01 5.26 -7.40
CA SER A 123 -5.19 5.11 -6.19
C SER A 123 -3.96 4.24 -6.37
N LEU A 124 -3.96 3.30 -7.30
CA LEU A 124 -2.84 2.38 -7.55
C LEU A 124 -2.13 2.71 -8.87
N LEU A 125 -2.87 2.65 -10.00
CA LEU A 125 -2.25 2.72 -11.32
C LEU A 125 -1.85 4.15 -11.70
N ASP A 126 -2.74 5.12 -11.50
CA ASP A 126 -2.44 6.52 -11.84
C ASP A 126 -1.49 7.17 -10.85
N PHE A 127 -1.58 6.80 -9.58
CA PHE A 127 -0.77 7.42 -8.53
C PHE A 127 0.63 6.81 -8.42
N PHE A 128 0.74 5.49 -8.39
CA PHE A 128 2.03 4.78 -8.29
C PHE A 128 2.53 4.30 -9.64
N GLY A 129 1.65 3.77 -10.48
CA GLY A 129 2.02 3.11 -11.73
C GLY A 129 2.49 4.04 -12.84
N LYS A 130 2.23 5.36 -12.76
CA LYS A 130 2.80 6.34 -13.72
C LYS A 130 4.29 6.58 -13.56
N GLN A 131 4.82 6.37 -12.36
CA GLN A 131 6.24 6.63 -12.05
C GLN A 131 7.03 5.33 -11.94
N HIS A 132 6.38 4.23 -11.56
CA HIS A 132 7.02 2.94 -11.29
C HIS A 132 6.16 1.80 -11.82
N ASP A 133 6.78 0.71 -12.23
CA ASP A 133 6.12 -0.45 -12.83
C ASP A 133 5.61 -1.49 -11.82
N TRP A 134 6.02 -1.41 -10.54
CA TRP A 134 5.70 -2.41 -9.52
C TRP A 134 4.19 -2.74 -9.38
N PRO A 135 3.24 -1.81 -9.61
CA PRO A 135 1.82 -2.17 -9.55
C PRO A 135 1.41 -3.16 -10.64
N THR A 136 1.99 -3.05 -11.82
CA THR A 136 1.63 -3.88 -12.99
C THR A 136 2.60 -5.02 -13.24
N ASN A 137 3.80 -4.95 -12.69
CA ASN A 137 4.89 -5.92 -12.82
C ASN A 137 5.59 -6.12 -11.46
N TRP A 138 4.99 -6.94 -10.58
CA TRP A 138 5.55 -7.16 -9.26
C TRP A 138 6.75 -8.12 -9.28
N ASP A 139 6.61 -9.27 -9.93
CA ASP A 139 7.57 -10.38 -9.88
C ASP A 139 8.10 -10.82 -11.26
N GLY A 140 7.89 -10.02 -12.28
CA GLY A 140 8.27 -10.33 -13.67
C GLY A 140 7.18 -11.09 -14.44
N ALA A 141 6.27 -11.78 -13.76
CA ALA A 141 5.18 -12.55 -14.36
C ALA A 141 3.79 -12.02 -13.98
N HIS A 142 3.66 -11.46 -12.78
CA HIS A 142 2.37 -11.06 -12.22
C HIS A 142 2.37 -9.60 -11.75
N PRO A 143 1.20 -8.94 -11.75
CA PRO A 143 1.03 -7.64 -11.11
C PRO A 143 1.06 -7.79 -9.59
N PHE A 144 1.18 -6.67 -8.88
CA PHE A 144 1.00 -6.61 -7.44
C PHE A 144 -0.44 -6.98 -7.05
N ARG A 145 -0.61 -7.88 -6.08
CA ARG A 145 -1.91 -8.46 -5.72
C ARG A 145 -2.26 -8.39 -4.23
N ASN A 146 -1.40 -7.84 -3.39
CA ASN A 146 -1.59 -7.84 -1.94
C ASN A 146 -2.44 -6.63 -1.48
N ILE A 147 -3.70 -6.58 -1.92
CA ILE A 147 -4.65 -5.48 -1.67
C ILE A 147 -5.78 -5.93 -0.76
N PHE A 148 -6.13 -5.09 0.20
CA PHE A 148 -7.15 -5.35 1.23
C PHE A 148 -8.15 -4.21 1.32
N LEU A 149 -9.37 -4.53 1.74
CA LEU A 149 -10.40 -3.56 2.12
C LEU A 149 -10.45 -3.45 3.64
N LEU A 150 -10.63 -2.23 4.14
CA LEU A 150 -10.79 -1.98 5.56
C LEU A 150 -11.93 -0.99 5.82
N ARG A 151 -12.91 -1.42 6.61
CA ARG A 151 -13.93 -0.55 7.21
C ARG A 151 -13.45 -0.07 8.57
N ASN A 152 -14.13 0.93 9.11
CA ASN A 152 -13.99 1.31 10.50
C ASN A 152 -15.30 0.95 11.26
N PRO A 153 -15.36 -0.18 11.99
CA PRO A 153 -16.57 -0.58 12.73
C PRO A 153 -16.98 0.42 13.82
N ASN A 154 -16.06 1.28 14.27
CA ASN A 154 -16.38 2.36 15.21
C ASN A 154 -17.04 3.57 14.52
N PHE A 155 -17.04 3.61 13.19
CA PHE A 155 -17.79 4.59 12.41
C PHE A 155 -19.19 4.02 12.12
N ARG A 156 -20.22 4.61 12.72
CA ARG A 156 -21.60 4.15 12.56
C ARG A 156 -22.12 4.43 11.15
N CYS A 157 -22.01 3.45 10.27
CA CYS A 157 -22.64 3.48 8.96
C CYS A 157 -24.11 3.02 9.06
N GLU A 158 -24.94 3.85 9.70
CA GLU A 158 -26.37 3.56 9.94
C GLU A 158 -27.19 3.40 8.65
N ALA A 159 -26.67 3.86 7.52
CA ALA A 159 -27.29 3.66 6.22
C ALA A 159 -27.27 2.17 5.79
N ILE A 160 -26.33 1.38 6.28
CA ILE A 160 -26.08 -0.02 5.85
C ILE A 160 -26.28 -1.00 7.00
N PHE A 161 -25.83 -0.66 8.22
CA PHE A 161 -25.83 -1.60 9.35
C PHE A 161 -26.86 -1.24 10.40
N THR A 162 -27.35 -2.26 11.07
CA THR A 162 -28.09 -2.15 12.35
C THR A 162 -27.11 -2.26 13.50
N PHE A 163 -27.47 -1.64 14.64
CA PHE A 163 -26.64 -1.62 15.83
C PHE A 163 -27.42 -2.09 17.05
N ASP A 164 -26.73 -2.77 17.95
CA ASP A 164 -27.27 -3.16 19.24
C ASP A 164 -27.29 -1.98 20.25
N ALA A 165 -27.80 -2.22 21.46
CA ALA A 165 -27.85 -1.22 22.52
C ALA A 165 -26.46 -0.74 22.98
N GLN A 166 -25.42 -1.52 22.74
CA GLN A 166 -24.04 -1.22 23.08
C GLN A 166 -23.32 -0.46 21.95
N GLY A 167 -23.98 -0.35 20.79
CA GLY A 167 -23.43 0.32 19.60
C GLY A 167 -22.58 -0.57 18.69
N ASN A 168 -22.61 -1.89 18.91
CA ASN A 168 -21.97 -2.83 18.00
C ASN A 168 -22.85 -3.10 16.80
N GLU A 169 -22.22 -3.38 15.65
CA GLU A 169 -22.93 -3.82 14.45
C GLU A 169 -23.63 -5.16 14.72
N SER A 170 -24.93 -5.23 14.46
CA SER A 170 -25.76 -6.43 14.70
C SER A 170 -26.21 -7.11 13.40
N GLY A 171 -26.06 -6.46 12.25
CA GLY A 171 -26.42 -7.00 10.96
C GLY A 171 -26.48 -5.95 9.87
N VAL A 172 -26.65 -6.39 8.63
CA VAL A 172 -26.99 -5.51 7.51
C VAL A 172 -28.49 -5.24 7.55
N ARG A 173 -28.88 -4.00 7.34
CA ARG A 173 -30.29 -3.61 7.28
C ARG A 173 -31.02 -4.40 6.20
N PRO A 174 -32.22 -4.96 6.48
CA PRO A 174 -32.97 -5.78 5.51
C PRO A 174 -33.24 -5.07 4.19
N ASP A 175 -33.51 -3.76 4.23
CA ASP A 175 -33.74 -2.92 3.06
C ASP A 175 -32.46 -2.61 2.24
N GLN A 176 -31.29 -2.90 2.77
CA GLN A 176 -30.00 -2.66 2.12
C GLN A 176 -29.29 -3.94 1.63
N ILE A 177 -29.79 -5.12 1.94
CA ILE A 177 -29.16 -6.40 1.55
C ILE A 177 -28.93 -6.47 0.03
N ALA A 178 -29.94 -6.12 -0.77
CA ALA A 178 -29.83 -6.15 -2.22
C ALA A 178 -28.76 -5.16 -2.74
N TYR A 179 -28.66 -3.98 -2.15
CA TYR A 179 -27.67 -2.98 -2.51
C TYR A 179 -26.25 -3.41 -2.13
N VAL A 180 -26.08 -3.95 -0.93
CA VAL A 180 -24.77 -4.48 -0.48
C VAL A 180 -24.32 -5.61 -1.41
N GLU A 181 -25.23 -6.47 -1.85
CA GLU A 181 -24.94 -7.55 -2.81
C GLU A 181 -24.58 -7.00 -4.20
N GLU A 182 -25.22 -5.93 -4.66
CA GLU A 182 -24.86 -5.23 -5.88
C GLU A 182 -23.42 -4.67 -5.81
N VAL A 183 -23.07 -4.00 -4.69
CA VAL A 183 -21.71 -3.46 -4.46
C VAL A 183 -20.68 -4.60 -4.36
N ARG A 184 -21.04 -5.75 -3.74
CA ARG A 184 -20.19 -6.94 -3.69
C ARG A 184 -19.86 -7.45 -5.08
N ARG A 185 -20.89 -7.66 -5.90
CA ARG A 185 -20.70 -8.13 -7.28
C ARG A 185 -19.83 -7.16 -8.07
N ALA A 186 -20.10 -5.86 -7.97
CA ALA A 186 -19.30 -4.84 -8.62
C ALA A 186 -17.82 -4.90 -8.20
N PHE A 187 -17.51 -5.23 -6.94
CA PHE A 187 -16.15 -5.45 -6.48
C PHE A 187 -15.55 -6.73 -7.06
N VAL A 188 -16.20 -7.87 -6.84
CA VAL A 188 -15.68 -9.18 -7.24
C VAL A 188 -15.54 -9.30 -8.77
N ASP A 189 -16.44 -8.69 -9.54
CA ASP A 189 -16.44 -8.74 -11.00
C ASP A 189 -15.58 -7.69 -11.66
N SER A 190 -15.10 -6.70 -10.91
CA SER A 190 -14.23 -5.64 -11.43
C SER A 190 -12.93 -6.20 -12.03
N PRO A 191 -12.60 -5.89 -13.30
CA PRO A 191 -11.38 -6.38 -13.94
C PRO A 191 -10.10 -6.00 -13.19
N LEU A 192 -10.01 -4.77 -12.64
CA LEU A 192 -8.85 -4.35 -11.86
C LEU A 192 -8.78 -5.05 -10.50
N VAL A 193 -9.92 -5.31 -9.85
CA VAL A 193 -9.95 -6.10 -8.62
C VAL A 193 -9.45 -7.51 -8.87
N ARG A 194 -9.96 -8.20 -9.89
CA ARG A 194 -9.52 -9.56 -10.27
C ARG A 194 -8.03 -9.62 -10.60
N ARG A 195 -7.50 -8.53 -11.15
CA ARG A 195 -6.08 -8.45 -11.50
C ARG A 195 -5.18 -8.21 -10.30
N HIS A 196 -5.62 -7.39 -9.33
CA HIS A 196 -4.78 -6.84 -8.25
C HIS A 196 -5.15 -7.32 -6.85
N VAL A 197 -6.25 -8.04 -6.68
CA VAL A 197 -6.64 -8.68 -5.40
C VAL A 197 -6.49 -10.18 -5.54
N ASP A 198 -5.82 -10.81 -4.60
CA ASP A 198 -5.53 -12.25 -4.68
C ASP A 198 -6.81 -13.09 -4.59
N ASP A 199 -7.64 -12.80 -3.58
CA ASP A 199 -8.95 -13.42 -3.39
C ASP A 199 -9.99 -12.33 -3.10
N PRO A 200 -10.65 -11.79 -4.16
CA PRO A 200 -11.63 -10.72 -4.00
C PRO A 200 -12.80 -11.10 -3.07
N GLU A 201 -13.25 -12.34 -3.12
CA GLU A 201 -14.37 -12.78 -2.29
C GLU A 201 -13.98 -12.82 -0.81
N ALA A 202 -12.84 -13.40 -0.47
CA ALA A 202 -12.33 -13.44 0.90
C ALA A 202 -12.07 -12.04 1.46
N VAL A 203 -11.53 -11.13 0.64
CA VAL A 203 -11.28 -9.73 1.03
C VAL A 203 -12.59 -8.99 1.29
N TRP A 204 -13.61 -9.19 0.44
CA TRP A 204 -14.93 -8.62 0.66
C TRP A 204 -15.59 -9.16 1.94
N GLN A 205 -15.63 -10.48 2.09
CA GLN A 205 -16.24 -11.13 3.27
C GLN A 205 -15.58 -10.66 4.57
N ALA A 206 -14.25 -10.56 4.60
CA ALA A 206 -13.53 -10.05 5.76
C ALA A 206 -13.92 -8.61 6.08
N ALA A 207 -13.98 -7.73 5.07
CA ALA A 207 -14.37 -6.34 5.25
C ALA A 207 -15.82 -6.20 5.75
N MET A 208 -16.71 -7.11 5.34
CA MET A 208 -18.12 -7.12 5.77
C MET A 208 -18.37 -7.85 7.10
N THR A 209 -17.34 -8.49 7.67
CA THR A 209 -17.47 -9.10 9.01
C THR A 209 -17.81 -8.03 10.04
N LEU A 210 -18.92 -8.26 10.77
CA LEU A 210 -19.45 -7.32 11.75
C LEU A 210 -18.42 -7.08 12.86
N ASN A 211 -18.27 -5.84 13.28
CA ASN A 211 -17.37 -5.39 14.34
C ASN A 211 -15.87 -5.70 14.11
N ASP A 212 -15.52 -6.20 12.92
CA ASP A 212 -14.14 -6.49 12.52
C ASP A 212 -13.68 -5.61 11.33
N GLY A 213 -14.50 -5.50 10.32
CA GLY A 213 -14.26 -4.62 9.16
C GLY A 213 -13.01 -4.97 8.32
N GLY A 214 -12.50 -6.21 8.39
CA GLY A 214 -11.31 -6.68 7.64
C GLY A 214 -10.02 -6.75 8.44
N ILE A 215 -10.03 -6.32 9.70
CA ILE A 215 -8.84 -6.30 10.58
C ILE A 215 -8.29 -7.70 10.82
N SER A 216 -9.15 -8.69 11.05
CA SER A 216 -8.71 -10.06 11.32
C SER A 216 -8.00 -10.70 10.14
N LEU A 217 -8.47 -10.48 8.91
CA LEU A 217 -7.78 -10.95 7.70
C LEU A 217 -6.42 -10.28 7.55
N LEU A 218 -6.36 -8.96 7.71
CA LEU A 218 -5.10 -8.21 7.63
C LEU A 218 -4.09 -8.71 8.67
N ARG A 219 -4.53 -8.91 9.93
CA ARG A 219 -3.70 -9.47 10.99
C ARG A 219 -3.21 -10.89 10.65
N GLN A 220 -4.08 -11.73 10.09
CA GLN A 220 -3.70 -13.08 9.68
C GLN A 220 -2.63 -13.07 8.60
N ARG A 221 -2.72 -12.14 7.64
CA ARG A 221 -1.74 -12.00 6.55
C ARG A 221 -0.43 -11.36 7.00
N LEU A 222 -0.46 -10.49 8.01
CA LEU A 222 0.73 -9.88 8.60
C LEU A 222 1.50 -10.85 9.52
N ARG A 223 0.81 -11.75 10.22
CA ARG A 223 1.42 -12.61 11.23
C ARG A 223 2.64 -13.41 10.75
N PRO A 224 2.66 -14.03 9.55
CA PRO A 224 3.82 -14.76 9.05
C PRO A 224 5.05 -13.87 8.84
N LEU A 225 4.84 -12.57 8.58
CA LEU A 225 5.91 -11.60 8.36
C LEU A 225 6.48 -11.02 9.66
N CYS A 226 5.82 -11.24 10.80
CA CYS A 226 6.35 -10.91 12.12
C CYS A 226 7.41 -11.92 12.56
N ASN A 227 8.45 -12.11 11.73
CA ASN A 227 9.51 -13.06 11.91
C ASN A 227 10.87 -12.33 11.80
N PRO A 228 11.78 -12.47 12.78
CA PRO A 228 13.13 -11.89 12.72
C PRO A 228 13.94 -12.29 11.46
N GLU A 229 13.67 -13.48 10.92
CA GLU A 229 14.33 -13.94 9.69
C GLU A 229 13.96 -13.11 8.45
N LEU A 230 12.80 -12.44 8.46
CA LEU A 230 12.41 -11.56 7.36
C LEU A 230 13.43 -10.43 7.17
N LYS A 231 13.84 -9.76 8.26
CA LYS A 231 14.87 -8.70 8.21
C LYS A 231 16.19 -9.24 7.64
N ARG A 232 16.64 -10.41 8.13
CA ARG A 232 17.87 -11.04 7.63
C ARG A 232 17.77 -11.35 6.14
N HIS A 233 16.64 -11.88 5.70
CA HIS A 233 16.41 -12.16 4.28
C HIS A 233 16.43 -10.89 3.42
N GLN A 234 15.78 -9.82 3.86
CA GLN A 234 15.76 -8.52 3.15
C GLN A 234 17.17 -7.92 3.04
N ILE A 235 17.97 -7.98 4.10
CA ILE A 235 19.38 -7.57 4.07
C ILE A 235 20.17 -8.43 3.07
N GLY A 236 19.93 -9.75 3.04
CA GLY A 236 20.56 -10.66 2.07
C GLY A 236 20.26 -10.27 0.63
N VAL A 237 19.01 -9.97 0.30
CA VAL A 237 18.62 -9.50 -1.05
C VAL A 237 19.39 -8.23 -1.44
N GLY A 238 19.48 -7.26 -0.54
CA GLY A 238 20.22 -6.03 -0.79
C GLY A 238 21.72 -6.28 -1.00
N LEU A 239 22.33 -7.20 -0.25
CA LEU A 239 23.73 -7.58 -0.41
C LEU A 239 23.98 -8.28 -1.75
N ASP A 240 23.11 -9.20 -2.16
CA ASP A 240 23.22 -9.90 -3.44
C ASP A 240 23.13 -8.92 -4.60
N GLU A 241 22.21 -7.96 -4.57
CA GLU A 241 22.11 -6.90 -5.60
C GLU A 241 23.35 -6.01 -5.65
N GLN A 242 23.92 -5.63 -4.51
CA GLN A 242 25.16 -4.86 -4.48
C GLN A 242 26.34 -5.67 -5.03
N ALA A 243 26.42 -6.95 -4.69
CA ALA A 243 27.44 -7.85 -5.23
C ALA A 243 27.31 -7.98 -6.75
N GLU A 244 26.12 -8.15 -7.30
CA GLU A 244 25.88 -8.18 -8.75
C GLU A 244 26.30 -6.88 -9.43
N ARG A 245 25.99 -5.72 -8.84
CA ARG A 245 26.40 -4.40 -9.34
C ARG A 245 27.92 -4.26 -9.38
N VAL A 246 28.60 -4.68 -8.31
CA VAL A 246 30.06 -4.65 -8.23
C VAL A 246 30.68 -5.59 -9.26
N LEU A 247 30.19 -6.83 -9.38
CA LEU A 247 30.66 -7.79 -10.35
C LEU A 247 30.47 -7.30 -11.80
N THR A 248 29.31 -6.68 -12.09
CA THR A 248 29.02 -6.10 -13.40
C THR A 248 30.00 -4.95 -13.70
N ALA A 249 30.23 -4.06 -12.73
CA ALA A 249 31.18 -2.95 -12.90
C ALA A 249 32.61 -3.43 -13.09
N LEU A 250 33.03 -4.49 -12.40
CA LEU A 250 34.35 -5.08 -12.50
C LEU A 250 34.53 -5.95 -13.75
N GLY A 251 33.42 -6.49 -14.29
CA GLY A 251 33.43 -7.36 -15.47
C GLY A 251 34.12 -6.73 -16.70
N VAL A 252 34.07 -5.39 -16.81
CA VAL A 252 34.74 -4.63 -17.89
C VAL A 252 36.28 -4.73 -17.78
N TYR A 253 36.80 -5.00 -16.60
CA TYR A 253 38.24 -5.13 -16.32
C TYR A 253 38.68 -6.58 -16.23
N TYR A 254 37.75 -7.54 -16.29
CA TYR A 254 38.09 -8.96 -16.26
C TYR A 254 38.62 -9.40 -17.62
N GLN A 255 39.89 -9.79 -17.66
CA GLN A 255 40.48 -10.51 -18.78
C GLN A 255 40.48 -11.99 -18.42
N SER A 256 39.79 -12.81 -19.19
CA SER A 256 39.93 -14.26 -19.05
C SER A 256 41.36 -14.68 -19.35
N ASP A 257 41.97 -15.45 -18.47
CA ASP A 257 43.30 -16.04 -18.65
C ASP A 257 43.28 -17.21 -19.65
N ASP A 258 42.39 -17.19 -20.63
CA ASP A 258 42.43 -18.12 -21.76
C ASP A 258 43.60 -17.72 -22.70
N ARG A 259 44.83 -17.91 -22.17
CA ARG A 259 45.97 -18.17 -23.03
C ARG A 259 45.79 -19.59 -23.52
N GLU A 260 45.20 -19.74 -24.70
CA GLU A 260 45.40 -20.93 -25.49
C GLU A 260 46.91 -21.16 -25.57
N GLU A 261 47.38 -22.28 -25.00
CA GLU A 261 48.69 -22.80 -25.26
C GLU A 261 48.77 -23.07 -26.78
N LEU A 262 49.60 -22.28 -27.47
CA LEU A 262 50.09 -22.54 -28.79
C LEU A 262 51.23 -23.55 -28.71
#